data_25e3000c6ca5f835918f427c8b14a19b
#
_entry.id   25e3000c6ca5f835918f427c8b14a19b
#
_cell.length_a   1.000
_cell.length_b   1.000
_cell.length_c   1.000
_cell.angle_alpha   90.00
_cell.angle_beta   90.00
_cell.angle_gamma   90.00
#
_symmetry.space_group_name_H-M   'P 1'
#
loop_
_entity.id
_entity.type
_entity.pdbx_description
1 polymer ?
#
loop_
_entity_poly.entity_id
_entity_poly.type
_entity_poly.pdbx_seq_one_letter_code
_entity_poly.pdbx_strand_id
1 'polypeptide(L)'
;MAADTTNSLDTIHSGTLPGQGNDIESMTDIDLGIDLGTTRTVVARADRGNYPVLSFGDENGDENDFIPSLTALRDGELVHGFAARQAARQGAPLLRSLKRALAAPTLTASTPVRLGQQSFSVLEVLTNYLRHVKAELEKQNVAVDRARVVVAVPAHAYGAQRLLTLEAFQQAGFRVAAMLNEPSAAGFEYTHRKATTVSSRRTRVLVYDLGGGTFDTSLVDVVGTSHEVLASHGLGDLGGDDVDLLIATMVLNKAGIAEEDLSPAELDDLLDQCRDAKEHLTPQSRRVLIVLRGQDIVLPVVDLYQACSPLIERSLATMAPLVGRLDDGSPDLTDIAGVYLVGGASGLPLVPRLLRERFGRRVHRSPYPGASTAIGLAIAADRTSDYDLTDRLSRGFGVFREADGGHRLTFDSILSPESVQASPGGREGTVLTREYNAAHNIGWYRFVECADVDETGEPRGEIAPYQDIVFPFEAALRDVDDQELRTYSVERREHGPRIQEHYRIDEAGLVRVTITDLTDGYSRRYVLGQRTE
;
A
#
# COMPACT_ATOMS: atom_id res chain seq x y z
N MET A 1 -52.53 68.51 -14.37
CA MET A 1 -52.83 68.03 -15.71
C MET A 1 -52.58 66.55 -15.69
N ALA A 2 -53.53 65.72 -15.39
CA ALA A 2 -54.48 65.12 -16.33
C ALA A 2 -53.73 64.09 -17.21
N ALA A 3 -54.06 62.88 -17.36
CA ALA A 3 -55.20 62.01 -17.04
C ALA A 3 -54.69 60.56 -17.19
N ASP A 4 -54.97 59.60 -16.34
CA ASP A 4 -56.19 58.77 -16.38
C ASP A 4 -56.34 57.92 -17.64
N THR A 5 -56.28 56.61 -17.53
CA THR A 5 -57.36 55.67 -17.90
C THR A 5 -56.99 54.17 -17.62
N THR A 6 -57.66 53.63 -16.69
CA THR A 6 -58.33 52.32 -16.51
C THR A 6 -58.49 51.42 -17.74
N ASN A 7 -58.32 50.09 -17.59
CA ASN A 7 -59.31 48.99 -17.65
C ASN A 7 -58.62 47.60 -17.61
N SER A 8 -58.96 46.79 -16.80
CA SER A 8 -59.99 45.79 -16.49
C SER A 8 -59.61 44.37 -16.94
N LEU A 9 -59.52 43.52 -15.95
CA LEU A 9 -59.96 42.11 -15.81
C LEU A 9 -60.08 41.25 -17.09
N ASP A 10 -59.33 40.15 -17.11
CA ASP A 10 -60.00 38.88 -17.39
C ASP A 10 -59.25 37.69 -16.70
N THR A 11 -60.02 36.99 -15.88
CA THR A 11 -59.72 35.80 -15.15
C THR A 11 -59.86 34.59 -16.08
N ILE A 12 -58.79 33.85 -16.33
CA ILE A 12 -58.88 32.49 -16.90
C ILE A 12 -58.27 31.50 -15.94
N HIS A 13 -59.14 30.69 -15.35
CA HIS A 13 -58.82 29.44 -14.71
C HIS A 13 -58.23 28.46 -15.72
N SER A 14 -57.05 27.92 -15.44
CA SER A 14 -56.61 26.65 -16.03
C SER A 14 -55.79 25.83 -15.05
N GLY A 15 -56.20 24.62 -14.96
CA GLY A 15 -55.90 23.56 -14.02
C GLY A 15 -54.43 23.31 -13.71
N THR A 16 -54.17 23.07 -12.47
CA THR A 16 -52.98 22.47 -11.89
C THR A 16 -52.81 21.03 -12.40
N LEU A 17 -51.84 20.82 -13.26
CA LEU A 17 -51.26 19.49 -13.49
C LEU A 17 -50.36 19.16 -12.29
N PRO A 18 -50.36 17.93 -11.76
CA PRO A 18 -49.42 17.56 -10.71
C PRO A 18 -47.99 17.60 -11.27
N GLY A 19 -47.17 18.42 -10.66
CA GLY A 19 -45.76 18.47 -10.94
C GLY A 19 -45.12 17.10 -10.75
N GLN A 20 -44.57 16.55 -11.81
CA GLN A 20 -43.48 15.58 -11.68
C GLN A 20 -42.35 16.29 -10.91
N GLY A 21 -42.21 15.92 -9.66
CA GLY A 21 -41.00 16.21 -8.91
C GLY A 21 -39.86 15.57 -9.66
N ASN A 22 -39.06 16.41 -10.28
CA ASN A 22 -37.70 16.05 -10.61
C ASN A 22 -36.95 15.89 -9.28
N ASP A 23 -37.07 14.72 -8.68
CA ASP A 23 -36.05 14.20 -7.77
C ASP A 23 -34.78 13.93 -8.61
N ILE A 24 -34.10 15.01 -9.01
CA ILE A 24 -32.67 14.95 -9.21
C ILE A 24 -32.14 14.80 -7.78
N GLU A 25 -32.13 13.56 -7.27
CA GLU A 25 -31.22 13.19 -6.19
C GLU A 25 -29.87 13.78 -6.60
N SER A 26 -29.38 14.73 -5.83
CA SER A 26 -28.05 15.26 -5.97
C SER A 26 -27.13 14.06 -5.86
N MET A 27 -26.62 13.61 -7.02
CA MET A 27 -25.72 12.47 -7.11
C MET A 27 -24.45 12.89 -6.40
N THR A 28 -24.42 12.68 -5.07
CA THR A 28 -23.23 12.94 -4.26
C THR A 28 -22.13 12.03 -4.77
N ASP A 29 -21.05 12.66 -5.22
CA ASP A 29 -19.81 11.97 -5.53
C ASP A 29 -19.42 11.11 -4.32
N ILE A 30 -19.02 9.87 -4.57
CA ILE A 30 -18.63 8.92 -3.53
C ILE A 30 -17.10 8.92 -3.46
N ASP A 31 -16.55 9.14 -2.26
CA ASP A 31 -15.13 9.11 -2.00
C ASP A 31 -14.84 7.93 -1.06
N LEU A 32 -13.93 7.04 -1.48
CA LEU A 32 -13.60 5.78 -0.79
C LEU A 32 -12.11 5.69 -0.48
N GLY A 33 -11.80 5.20 0.71
CA GLY A 33 -10.48 4.70 1.06
C GLY A 33 -10.51 3.17 1.10
N ILE A 34 -9.63 2.52 0.33
CA ILE A 34 -9.53 1.05 0.29
C ILE A 34 -8.13 0.63 0.72
N ASP A 35 -8.05 -0.05 1.85
CA ASP A 35 -6.84 -0.68 2.35
C ASP A 35 -6.83 -2.15 1.93
N LEU A 36 -6.00 -2.49 0.96
CA LEU A 36 -5.73 -3.88 0.56
C LEU A 36 -4.67 -4.46 1.51
N GLY A 37 -5.12 -4.98 2.65
CA GLY A 37 -4.23 -5.60 3.63
C GLY A 37 -3.86 -7.06 3.30
N THR A 38 -2.85 -7.59 4.00
CA THR A 38 -2.38 -8.98 3.82
C THR A 38 -3.45 -10.01 4.18
N THR A 39 -4.19 -9.76 5.25
CA THR A 39 -5.21 -10.69 5.78
C THR A 39 -6.63 -10.18 5.60
N ARG A 40 -6.82 -8.87 5.48
CA ARG A 40 -8.12 -8.18 5.45
C ARG A 40 -8.05 -7.02 4.48
N THR A 41 -9.08 -6.86 3.67
CA THR A 41 -9.31 -5.64 2.89
C THR A 41 -10.41 -4.84 3.58
N VAL A 42 -10.10 -3.59 3.92
CA VAL A 42 -11.00 -2.68 4.63
C VAL A 42 -11.37 -1.53 3.73
N VAL A 43 -12.64 -1.14 3.76
CA VAL A 43 -13.14 0.00 2.99
C VAL A 43 -13.80 1.01 3.93
N ALA A 44 -13.39 2.26 3.84
CA ALA A 44 -14.04 3.38 4.51
C ALA A 44 -14.59 4.37 3.48
N ARG A 45 -15.67 5.05 3.83
CA ARG A 45 -16.33 6.05 2.98
C ARG A 45 -16.29 7.41 3.63
N ALA A 46 -16.04 8.46 2.85
CA ALA A 46 -16.26 9.83 3.30
C ALA A 46 -17.77 10.14 3.35
N ASP A 47 -18.23 10.62 4.49
CA ASP A 47 -19.62 11.03 4.71
C ASP A 47 -19.68 12.28 5.59
N ARG A 48 -19.66 13.44 4.97
CA ARG A 48 -19.83 14.75 5.64
C ARG A 48 -18.88 14.94 6.85
N GLY A 49 -17.60 14.66 6.64
CA GLY A 49 -16.56 14.78 7.67
C GLY A 49 -16.50 13.61 8.65
N ASN A 50 -17.31 12.56 8.44
CA ASN A 50 -17.17 11.26 9.08
C ASN A 50 -16.63 10.24 8.08
N TYR A 51 -15.98 9.22 8.59
CA TYR A 51 -15.33 8.21 7.75
C TYR A 51 -15.68 6.80 8.24
N PRO A 52 -16.98 6.40 8.09
CA PRO A 52 -17.42 5.09 8.52
C PRO A 52 -16.76 3.99 7.70
N VAL A 53 -16.39 2.91 8.40
CA VAL A 53 -15.96 1.66 7.78
C VAL A 53 -17.21 0.92 7.31
N LEU A 54 -17.14 0.34 6.11
CA LEU A 54 -18.23 -0.45 5.53
C LEU A 54 -18.20 -1.88 6.10
N SER A 55 -19.39 -2.43 6.34
CA SER A 55 -19.55 -3.81 6.81
C SER A 55 -19.84 -4.76 5.66
N PHE A 56 -19.43 -6.01 5.80
CA PHE A 56 -19.62 -7.07 4.81
C PHE A 56 -20.14 -8.33 5.51
N GLY A 57 -21.23 -8.89 5.00
CA GLY A 57 -21.82 -10.11 5.53
C GLY A 57 -21.01 -11.36 5.16
N ASP A 58 -20.81 -12.25 6.11
CA ASP A 58 -20.29 -13.58 5.84
C ASP A 58 -21.38 -14.60 5.50
N GLU A 59 -21.01 -15.86 5.28
CA GLU A 59 -21.93 -16.95 4.96
C GLU A 59 -22.91 -17.32 6.09
N ASN A 60 -22.65 -16.89 7.32
CA ASN A 60 -23.51 -17.11 8.47
C ASN A 60 -24.47 -15.94 8.71
N GLY A 61 -24.27 -14.83 7.96
CA GLY A 61 -24.99 -13.58 8.13
C GLY A 61 -24.40 -12.68 9.22
N ASP A 62 -23.19 -12.96 9.68
CA ASP A 62 -22.48 -12.08 10.59
C ASP A 62 -21.85 -10.91 9.81
N GLU A 63 -21.98 -9.70 10.34
CA GLU A 63 -21.42 -8.48 9.76
C GLU A 63 -19.97 -8.27 10.21
N ASN A 64 -19.07 -8.07 9.24
CA ASN A 64 -17.66 -7.85 9.46
C ASN A 64 -17.23 -6.50 8.86
N ASP A 65 -16.32 -5.80 9.49
CA ASP A 65 -15.75 -4.54 9.01
C ASP A 65 -14.62 -4.72 7.97
N PHE A 66 -14.54 -5.89 7.35
CA PHE A 66 -13.54 -6.24 6.35
C PHE A 66 -14.00 -7.38 5.43
N ILE A 67 -13.32 -7.52 4.29
CA ILE A 67 -13.35 -8.72 3.44
C ILE A 67 -12.05 -9.49 3.67
N PRO A 68 -12.07 -10.82 3.95
CA PRO A 68 -10.83 -11.61 4.05
C PRO A 68 -10.02 -11.56 2.74
N SER A 69 -8.72 -11.24 2.82
CA SER A 69 -7.81 -11.25 1.66
C SER A 69 -7.37 -12.67 1.32
N LEU A 70 -8.35 -13.52 1.03
CA LEU A 70 -8.22 -14.94 0.75
C LEU A 70 -8.70 -15.26 -0.67
N THR A 71 -8.03 -16.21 -1.31
CA THR A 71 -8.43 -16.78 -2.59
C THR A 71 -8.30 -18.30 -2.54
N ALA A 72 -9.32 -19.04 -2.92
CA ALA A 72 -9.31 -20.49 -2.99
C ALA A 72 -9.67 -20.98 -4.40
N LEU A 73 -9.25 -22.20 -4.72
CA LEU A 73 -9.62 -22.86 -5.97
C LEU A 73 -10.72 -23.89 -5.68
N ARG A 74 -11.94 -23.64 -6.14
CA ARG A 74 -13.10 -24.53 -6.00
C ARG A 74 -13.64 -24.88 -7.37
N ASP A 75 -13.72 -26.16 -7.70
CA ASP A 75 -14.23 -26.68 -8.97
C ASP A 75 -13.57 -26.08 -10.22
N GLY A 76 -12.27 -25.70 -10.10
CA GLY A 76 -11.49 -25.09 -11.17
C GLY A 76 -11.64 -23.57 -11.31
N GLU A 77 -12.44 -22.93 -10.44
CA GLU A 77 -12.68 -21.49 -10.42
C GLU A 77 -12.12 -20.83 -9.15
N LEU A 78 -11.65 -19.59 -9.30
CA LEU A 78 -11.20 -18.79 -8.17
C LEU A 78 -12.40 -18.23 -7.39
N VAL A 79 -12.44 -18.50 -6.09
CA VAL A 79 -13.39 -17.90 -5.14
C VAL A 79 -12.63 -17.07 -4.12
N HIS A 80 -13.25 -16.01 -3.61
CA HIS A 80 -12.58 -14.98 -2.81
C HIS A 80 -13.30 -14.69 -1.49
N GLY A 81 -12.60 -14.01 -0.57
CA GLY A 81 -13.19 -13.51 0.66
C GLY A 81 -13.70 -14.62 1.59
N PHE A 82 -14.89 -14.44 2.12
CA PHE A 82 -15.55 -15.41 3.01
C PHE A 82 -15.81 -16.74 2.30
N ALA A 83 -16.22 -16.72 1.03
CA ALA A 83 -16.43 -17.93 0.24
C ALA A 83 -15.13 -18.75 0.06
N ALA A 84 -13.96 -18.10 -0.03
CA ALA A 84 -12.67 -18.79 -0.05
C ALA A 84 -12.37 -19.47 1.29
N ARG A 85 -12.67 -18.81 2.42
CA ARG A 85 -12.55 -19.41 3.76
C ARG A 85 -13.41 -20.66 3.90
N GLN A 86 -14.65 -20.60 3.44
CA GLN A 86 -15.57 -21.73 3.46
C GLN A 86 -15.07 -22.89 2.56
N ALA A 87 -14.58 -22.58 1.35
CA ALA A 87 -14.05 -23.58 0.44
C ALA A 87 -12.81 -24.28 1.03
N ALA A 88 -11.92 -23.55 1.72
CA ALA A 88 -10.75 -24.12 2.38
C ALA A 88 -11.13 -25.10 3.49
N ARG A 89 -12.15 -24.79 4.30
CA ARG A 89 -12.70 -25.72 5.31
C ARG A 89 -13.26 -27.01 4.68
N GLN A 90 -13.60 -26.98 3.41
CA GLN A 90 -14.03 -28.14 2.62
C GLN A 90 -12.88 -28.81 1.87
N GLY A 91 -11.63 -28.39 2.10
CA GLY A 91 -10.42 -28.96 1.54
C GLY A 91 -9.96 -28.35 0.21
N ALA A 92 -10.54 -27.21 -0.22
CA ALA A 92 -10.07 -26.51 -1.39
C ALA A 92 -8.68 -25.89 -1.15
N PRO A 93 -7.78 -25.91 -2.16
CA PRO A 93 -6.50 -25.19 -2.07
C PRO A 93 -6.72 -23.70 -1.81
N LEU A 94 -6.01 -23.18 -0.80
CA LEU A 94 -6.17 -21.80 -0.32
C LEU A 94 -4.86 -21.02 -0.50
N LEU A 95 -4.97 -19.81 -1.04
CA LEU A 95 -3.93 -18.80 -1.02
C LEU A 95 -4.23 -17.83 0.12
N ARG A 96 -3.31 -17.79 1.07
CA ARG A 96 -3.26 -16.78 2.13
C ARG A 96 -2.24 -15.72 1.78
N SER A 97 -2.42 -14.50 2.28
CA SER A 97 -1.40 -13.45 2.27
C SER A 97 -0.87 -13.09 0.86
N LEU A 98 -1.78 -12.96 -0.14
CA LEU A 98 -1.42 -12.56 -1.51
C LEU A 98 -0.51 -11.31 -1.54
N LYS A 99 -0.74 -10.35 -0.66
CA LYS A 99 0.07 -9.12 -0.55
C LYS A 99 1.54 -9.41 -0.24
N ARG A 100 1.87 -10.49 0.48
CA ARG A 100 3.27 -10.92 0.69
C ARG A 100 3.95 -11.35 -0.61
N ALA A 101 3.21 -11.99 -1.53
CA ALA A 101 3.74 -12.34 -2.84
C ALA A 101 4.11 -11.09 -3.66
N LEU A 102 3.39 -9.98 -3.44
CA LEU A 102 3.69 -8.69 -4.09
C LEU A 102 4.96 -8.03 -3.56
N ALA A 103 5.46 -8.40 -2.39
CA ALA A 103 6.66 -7.83 -1.79
C ALA A 103 7.98 -8.43 -2.34
N ALA A 104 7.91 -9.38 -3.29
CA ALA A 104 9.11 -9.99 -3.86
C ALA A 104 9.88 -8.99 -4.74
N PRO A 105 11.21 -8.83 -4.55
CA PRO A 105 12.00 -7.89 -5.35
C PRO A 105 12.08 -8.25 -6.84
N THR A 106 11.75 -9.49 -7.21
CA THR A 106 11.72 -9.99 -8.60
C THR A 106 10.32 -10.08 -9.19
N LEU A 107 9.34 -9.40 -8.56
CA LEU A 107 7.94 -9.43 -8.95
C LEU A 107 7.72 -8.96 -10.39
N THR A 108 6.91 -9.72 -11.15
CA THR A 108 6.38 -9.35 -12.47
C THR A 108 4.88 -9.61 -12.50
N ALA A 109 4.17 -9.08 -13.50
CA ALA A 109 2.73 -9.33 -13.68
C ALA A 109 2.42 -10.82 -13.86
N SER A 110 3.32 -11.55 -14.52
CA SER A 110 3.22 -12.98 -14.81
C SER A 110 3.77 -13.89 -13.71
N THR A 111 4.30 -13.32 -12.60
CA THR A 111 4.80 -14.13 -11.48
C THR A 111 3.77 -15.18 -11.09
N PRO A 112 4.14 -16.50 -11.11
CA PRO A 112 3.18 -17.57 -10.94
C PRO A 112 2.72 -17.71 -9.48
N VAL A 113 1.42 -17.83 -9.30
CA VAL A 113 0.76 -18.20 -8.04
C VAL A 113 0.13 -19.57 -8.21
N ARG A 114 0.54 -20.55 -7.43
CA ARG A 114 0.03 -21.92 -7.49
C ARG A 114 -1.10 -22.13 -6.51
N LEU A 115 -2.20 -22.68 -7.00
CA LEU A 115 -3.35 -23.11 -6.21
C LEU A 115 -3.71 -24.55 -6.64
N GLY A 116 -3.38 -25.52 -5.79
CA GLY A 116 -3.50 -26.94 -6.13
C GLY A 116 -2.61 -27.30 -7.32
N GLN A 117 -3.23 -27.81 -8.39
CA GLN A 117 -2.55 -28.19 -9.63
C GLN A 117 -2.54 -27.07 -10.69
N GLN A 118 -3.22 -25.96 -10.43
CA GLN A 118 -3.32 -24.84 -11.37
C GLN A 118 -2.33 -23.73 -11.00
N SER A 119 -1.94 -22.96 -12.02
CA SER A 119 -1.07 -21.82 -11.88
C SER A 119 -1.73 -20.61 -12.55
N PHE A 120 -1.78 -19.51 -11.84
CA PHE A 120 -2.33 -18.22 -12.27
C PHE A 120 -1.22 -17.17 -12.22
N SER A 121 -1.37 -16.06 -12.94
CA SER A 121 -0.48 -14.93 -12.71
C SER A 121 -0.88 -14.16 -11.44
N VAL A 122 0.08 -13.55 -10.77
CA VAL A 122 -0.20 -12.74 -9.57
C VAL A 122 -1.17 -11.60 -9.88
N LEU A 123 -1.03 -10.96 -11.06
CA LEU A 123 -1.93 -9.88 -11.49
C LEU A 123 -3.35 -10.39 -11.70
N GLU A 124 -3.51 -11.57 -12.31
CA GLU A 124 -4.82 -12.19 -12.51
C GLU A 124 -5.53 -12.48 -11.18
N VAL A 125 -4.84 -13.11 -10.22
CA VAL A 125 -5.42 -13.42 -8.91
C VAL A 125 -5.82 -12.14 -8.18
N LEU A 126 -4.95 -11.14 -8.19
CA LEU A 126 -5.19 -9.85 -7.53
C LEU A 126 -6.37 -9.10 -8.17
N THR A 127 -6.42 -9.07 -9.50
CA THR A 127 -7.51 -8.42 -10.24
C THR A 127 -8.85 -9.10 -9.96
N ASN A 128 -8.89 -10.44 -9.95
CA ASN A 128 -10.12 -11.20 -9.65
C ASN A 128 -10.58 -10.98 -8.20
N TYR A 129 -9.63 -10.93 -7.24
CA TYR A 129 -9.94 -10.58 -5.87
C TYR A 129 -10.55 -9.17 -5.76
N LEU A 130 -9.96 -8.18 -6.42
CA LEU A 130 -10.47 -6.80 -6.42
C LEU A 130 -11.82 -6.66 -7.14
N ARG A 131 -12.10 -7.44 -8.17
CA ARG A 131 -13.45 -7.54 -8.77
C ARG A 131 -14.47 -8.07 -7.78
N HIS A 132 -14.08 -9.05 -6.96
CA HIS A 132 -14.94 -9.52 -5.86
C HIS A 132 -15.20 -8.40 -4.84
N VAL A 133 -14.18 -7.66 -4.41
CA VAL A 133 -14.35 -6.49 -3.51
C VAL A 133 -15.31 -5.48 -4.13
N LYS A 134 -15.17 -5.16 -5.42
CA LYS A 134 -16.08 -4.27 -6.15
C LYS A 134 -17.52 -4.78 -6.12
N ALA A 135 -17.72 -6.06 -6.41
CA ALA A 135 -19.05 -6.66 -6.41
C ALA A 135 -19.71 -6.62 -5.01
N GLU A 136 -18.93 -6.81 -3.93
CA GLU A 136 -19.46 -6.67 -2.55
C GLU A 136 -19.89 -5.24 -2.23
N LEU A 137 -19.16 -4.23 -2.72
CA LEU A 137 -19.54 -2.82 -2.59
C LEU A 137 -20.82 -2.49 -3.38
N GLU A 138 -20.92 -3.00 -4.61
CA GLU A 138 -22.10 -2.80 -5.48
C GLU A 138 -23.37 -3.43 -4.89
N LYS A 139 -23.27 -4.57 -4.17
CA LYS A 139 -24.40 -5.16 -3.43
C LYS A 139 -24.97 -4.21 -2.36
N GLN A 140 -24.14 -3.33 -1.82
CA GLN A 140 -24.52 -2.30 -0.85
C GLN A 140 -24.97 -0.99 -1.52
N ASN A 141 -25.25 -1.00 -2.82
CA ASN A 141 -25.61 0.17 -3.64
C ASN A 141 -24.53 1.27 -3.66
N VAL A 142 -23.25 0.91 -3.47
CA VAL A 142 -22.14 1.83 -3.66
C VAL A 142 -21.86 1.95 -5.17
N ALA A 143 -22.02 3.14 -5.74
CA ALA A 143 -21.77 3.40 -7.16
C ALA A 143 -20.26 3.49 -7.43
N VAL A 144 -19.56 2.35 -7.42
CA VAL A 144 -18.09 2.25 -7.49
C VAL A 144 -17.53 2.87 -8.78
N ASP A 145 -18.24 2.76 -9.90
CA ASP A 145 -17.81 3.33 -11.19
C ASP A 145 -17.67 4.87 -11.17
N ARG A 146 -18.32 5.53 -10.19
CA ARG A 146 -18.27 7.00 -10.00
C ARG A 146 -17.43 7.38 -8.79
N ALA A 147 -17.07 6.41 -7.97
CA ALA A 147 -16.30 6.66 -6.77
C ALA A 147 -14.89 7.13 -7.10
N ARG A 148 -14.43 8.14 -6.38
CA ARG A 148 -13.01 8.48 -6.28
C ARG A 148 -12.40 7.55 -5.23
N VAL A 149 -11.40 6.78 -5.62
CA VAL A 149 -10.79 5.78 -4.75
C VAL A 149 -9.36 6.18 -4.44
N VAL A 150 -9.00 6.21 -3.16
CA VAL A 150 -7.61 6.31 -2.71
C VAL A 150 -7.23 4.99 -2.06
N VAL A 151 -6.07 4.47 -2.44
CA VAL A 151 -5.55 3.16 -2.00
C VAL A 151 -4.20 3.30 -1.30
N ALA A 152 -3.76 2.26 -0.60
CA ALA A 152 -2.47 2.26 0.05
C ALA A 152 -1.60 1.09 -0.39
N VAL A 153 -0.29 1.31 -0.23
CA VAL A 153 0.76 0.30 -0.33
C VAL A 153 1.72 0.44 0.85
N PRO A 154 2.45 -0.61 1.23
CA PRO A 154 3.48 -0.50 2.26
C PRO A 154 4.48 0.61 1.95
N ALA A 155 4.97 1.31 2.97
CA ALA A 155 5.91 2.41 2.77
C ALA A 155 7.18 1.97 2.06
N HIS A 156 7.65 0.73 2.31
CA HIS A 156 8.84 0.15 1.69
C HIS A 156 8.56 -0.61 0.38
N ALA A 157 7.33 -0.52 -0.16
CA ALA A 157 6.94 -1.24 -1.38
C ALA A 157 7.86 -0.91 -2.56
N TYR A 158 8.26 -1.94 -3.30
CA TYR A 158 8.95 -1.79 -4.58
C TYR A 158 8.03 -1.13 -5.63
N GLY A 159 8.63 -0.46 -6.62
CA GLY A 159 7.85 0.14 -7.71
C GLY A 159 7.02 -0.88 -8.48
N ALA A 160 7.51 -2.11 -8.67
CA ALA A 160 6.74 -3.19 -9.27
C ALA A 160 5.49 -3.52 -8.44
N GLN A 161 5.58 -3.55 -7.11
CA GLN A 161 4.42 -3.75 -6.24
C GLN A 161 3.41 -2.61 -6.36
N ARG A 162 3.88 -1.35 -6.37
CA ARG A 162 3.04 -0.16 -6.58
C ARG A 162 2.29 -0.24 -7.90
N LEU A 163 3.02 -0.50 -8.99
CA LEU A 163 2.45 -0.57 -10.33
C LEU A 163 1.41 -1.68 -10.45
N LEU A 164 1.74 -2.91 -10.02
CA LEU A 164 0.82 -4.05 -10.11
C LEU A 164 -0.42 -3.86 -9.23
N THR A 165 -0.28 -3.23 -8.07
CA THR A 165 -1.43 -2.87 -7.24
C THR A 165 -2.34 -1.89 -7.97
N LEU A 166 -1.78 -0.81 -8.54
CA LEU A 166 -2.55 0.17 -9.31
C LEU A 166 -3.24 -0.48 -10.52
N GLU A 167 -2.49 -1.27 -11.28
CA GLU A 167 -2.99 -1.95 -12.48
C GLU A 167 -4.14 -2.92 -12.14
N ALA A 168 -4.02 -3.68 -11.07
CA ALA A 168 -5.07 -4.60 -10.63
C ALA A 168 -6.36 -3.86 -10.23
N PHE A 169 -6.26 -2.74 -9.49
CA PHE A 169 -7.40 -1.88 -9.18
C PHE A 169 -8.06 -1.33 -10.46
N GLN A 170 -7.27 -0.83 -11.40
CA GLN A 170 -7.78 -0.30 -12.68
C GLN A 170 -8.44 -1.39 -13.52
N GLN A 171 -7.83 -2.58 -13.65
CA GLN A 171 -8.41 -3.73 -14.36
C GLN A 171 -9.66 -4.29 -13.67
N ALA A 172 -9.78 -4.12 -12.35
CA ALA A 172 -11.00 -4.45 -11.61
C ALA A 172 -12.10 -3.39 -11.78
N GLY A 173 -11.80 -2.25 -12.43
CA GLY A 173 -12.77 -1.20 -12.73
C GLY A 173 -12.90 -0.13 -11.64
N PHE A 174 -11.88 0.06 -10.79
CA PHE A 174 -11.82 1.17 -9.85
C PHE A 174 -11.16 2.40 -10.47
N ARG A 175 -11.64 3.60 -10.11
CA ARG A 175 -11.03 4.88 -10.49
C ARG A 175 -10.09 5.34 -9.36
N VAL A 176 -8.86 4.84 -9.39
CA VAL A 176 -7.84 5.22 -8.40
C VAL A 176 -7.39 6.65 -8.66
N ALA A 177 -7.62 7.53 -7.68
CA ALA A 177 -7.25 8.95 -7.73
C ALA A 177 -5.85 9.20 -7.16
N ALA A 178 -5.46 8.43 -6.14
CA ALA A 178 -4.13 8.51 -5.54
C ALA A 178 -3.76 7.19 -4.85
N MET A 179 -2.46 6.99 -4.66
CA MET A 179 -1.90 5.87 -3.92
C MET A 179 -0.94 6.42 -2.86
N LEU A 180 -1.23 6.13 -1.58
CA LEU A 180 -0.47 6.61 -0.43
C LEU A 180 0.33 5.48 0.21
N ASN A 181 1.29 5.83 1.06
CA ASN A 181 1.90 4.86 1.96
C ASN A 181 0.96 4.56 3.15
N GLU A 182 0.88 3.30 3.58
CA GLU A 182 -0.02 2.86 4.67
C GLU A 182 0.14 3.70 5.95
N PRO A 183 1.36 3.91 6.48
CA PRO A 183 1.50 4.71 7.68
C PRO A 183 1.21 6.19 7.47
N SER A 184 1.34 6.71 6.24
CA SER A 184 0.96 8.09 5.92
C SER A 184 -0.56 8.28 6.03
N ALA A 185 -1.33 7.34 5.50
CA ALA A 185 -2.77 7.32 5.65
C ALA A 185 -3.20 7.22 7.12
N ALA A 186 -2.56 6.34 7.90
CA ALA A 186 -2.82 6.23 9.34
C ALA A 186 -2.51 7.53 10.11
N GLY A 187 -1.56 8.33 9.63
CA GLY A 187 -1.26 9.66 10.16
C GLY A 187 -2.45 10.62 10.08
N PHE A 188 -3.23 10.59 9.02
CA PHE A 188 -4.46 11.38 8.89
C PHE A 188 -5.52 10.99 9.93
N GLU A 189 -5.73 9.71 10.15
CA GLU A 189 -6.66 9.22 11.17
C GLU A 189 -6.24 9.68 12.56
N TYR A 190 -4.92 9.64 12.87
CA TYR A 190 -4.40 10.15 14.13
C TYR A 190 -4.75 11.62 14.34
N THR A 191 -4.43 12.49 13.41
CA THR A 191 -4.63 13.93 13.54
C THR A 191 -6.10 14.31 13.55
N HIS A 192 -6.91 13.64 12.76
CA HIS A 192 -8.36 13.83 12.78
C HIS A 192 -8.94 13.56 14.18
N ARG A 193 -8.43 12.56 14.91
CA ARG A 193 -8.91 12.19 16.24
C ARG A 193 -8.17 12.85 17.40
N LYS A 194 -6.90 13.16 17.23
CA LYS A 194 -5.96 13.57 18.28
C LYS A 194 -5.30 14.92 18.00
N ALA A 195 -5.95 15.79 17.26
CA ALA A 195 -5.42 17.12 16.91
C ALA A 195 -4.84 17.89 18.12
N THR A 196 -5.43 17.72 19.31
CA THR A 196 -4.98 18.39 20.54
C THR A 196 -3.63 17.90 21.08
N THR A 197 -3.11 16.76 20.61
CA THR A 197 -1.78 16.26 21.01
C THR A 197 -0.66 16.91 20.23
N VAL A 198 -0.95 17.40 19.01
CA VAL A 198 -0.03 18.14 18.16
C VAL A 198 0.03 19.59 18.62
N SER A 199 1.23 20.15 18.73
CA SER A 199 1.45 21.53 19.16
C SER A 199 2.66 22.13 18.45
N SER A 200 2.83 23.44 18.47
CA SER A 200 3.96 24.13 17.84
C SER A 200 5.36 23.67 18.30
N ARG A 201 5.43 22.94 19.41
CA ARG A 201 6.69 22.34 19.91
C ARG A 201 6.82 20.86 19.64
N ARG A 202 5.72 20.20 19.28
CA ARG A 202 5.63 18.76 19.04
C ARG A 202 4.75 18.55 17.83
N THR A 203 5.35 18.61 16.67
CA THR A 203 4.66 18.47 15.39
C THR A 203 4.76 17.07 14.83
N ARG A 204 5.70 16.24 15.32
CA ARG A 204 6.00 14.95 14.72
C ARG A 204 5.20 13.81 15.35
N VAL A 205 4.63 12.99 14.52
CA VAL A 205 3.90 11.77 14.87
C VAL A 205 4.68 10.58 14.31
N LEU A 206 5.00 9.63 15.20
CA LEU A 206 5.62 8.38 14.80
C LEU A 206 4.52 7.33 14.66
N VAL A 207 4.29 6.86 13.45
CA VAL A 207 3.31 5.80 13.15
C VAL A 207 4.01 4.45 13.24
N TYR A 208 3.41 3.51 13.97
CA TYR A 208 3.82 2.12 14.11
C TYR A 208 2.67 1.26 13.59
N ASP A 209 2.82 0.74 12.38
CA ASP A 209 1.83 -0.11 11.73
C ASP A 209 2.30 -1.57 11.71
N LEU A 210 1.70 -2.40 12.56
CA LEU A 210 1.93 -3.83 12.56
C LEU A 210 0.69 -4.53 11.99
N GLY A 211 0.76 -4.82 10.69
CA GLY A 211 -0.29 -5.48 9.93
C GLY A 211 -0.31 -7.00 10.08
N GLY A 212 -1.05 -7.67 9.20
CA GLY A 212 -1.09 -9.14 9.14
C GLY A 212 0.21 -9.74 8.65
N GLY A 213 0.83 -9.15 7.63
CA GLY A 213 2.04 -9.69 6.98
C GLY A 213 3.23 -8.76 6.92
N THR A 214 3.04 -7.47 7.17
CA THR A 214 4.08 -6.43 7.08
C THR A 214 4.13 -5.61 8.35
N PHE A 215 5.28 -5.02 8.58
CA PHE A 215 5.51 -3.95 9.55
C PHE A 215 6.00 -2.72 8.83
N ASP A 216 5.33 -1.59 9.05
CA ASP A 216 5.72 -0.29 8.53
C ASP A 216 5.76 0.75 9.63
N THR A 217 6.66 1.72 9.50
CA THR A 217 6.78 2.83 10.43
C THR A 217 7.19 4.09 9.69
N SER A 218 6.57 5.21 10.04
CA SER A 218 6.87 6.52 9.44
C SER A 218 6.92 7.60 10.48
N LEU A 219 7.80 8.57 10.26
CA LEU A 219 7.84 9.82 10.97
C LEU A 219 7.12 10.88 10.11
N VAL A 220 6.02 11.41 10.62
CA VAL A 220 5.17 12.40 9.93
C VAL A 220 5.23 13.71 10.66
N ASP A 221 5.59 14.80 9.99
CA ASP A 221 5.47 16.16 10.51
C ASP A 221 4.08 16.71 10.19
N VAL A 222 3.46 17.35 11.17
CA VAL A 222 2.06 17.78 11.09
C VAL A 222 1.97 19.25 11.43
N VAL A 223 1.52 20.07 10.48
CA VAL A 223 1.28 21.49 10.65
C VAL A 223 -0.17 21.82 10.26
N GLY A 224 -1.04 21.92 11.26
CA GLY A 224 -2.48 22.05 11.01
C GLY A 224 -3.05 20.80 10.35
N THR A 225 -3.56 20.95 9.13
CA THR A 225 -4.06 19.84 8.30
C THR A 225 -3.04 19.36 7.26
N SER A 226 -1.88 20.00 7.17
CA SER A 226 -0.80 19.60 6.27
C SER A 226 0.10 18.56 6.94
N HIS A 227 0.37 17.48 6.24
CA HIS A 227 1.19 16.37 6.69
C HIS A 227 2.35 16.16 5.72
N GLU A 228 3.56 16.06 6.27
CA GLU A 228 4.75 15.72 5.50
C GLU A 228 5.41 14.48 6.09
N VAL A 229 5.57 13.45 5.27
CA VAL A 229 6.34 12.26 5.66
C VAL A 229 7.81 12.60 5.61
N LEU A 230 8.50 12.54 6.74
CA LEU A 230 9.93 12.85 6.83
C LEU A 230 10.79 11.65 6.47
N ALA A 231 10.41 10.47 6.96
CA ALA A 231 11.09 9.21 6.66
C ALA A 231 10.18 8.02 6.95
N SER A 232 10.43 6.89 6.29
CA SER A 232 9.71 5.63 6.49
C SER A 232 10.66 4.45 6.41
N HIS A 233 10.40 3.44 7.25
CA HIS A 233 11.07 2.14 7.23
C HIS A 233 10.04 1.03 7.33
N GLY A 234 10.40 -0.19 6.93
CA GLY A 234 9.48 -1.33 7.02
C GLY A 234 10.16 -2.69 6.87
N LEU A 235 9.39 -3.73 7.16
CA LEU A 235 9.75 -5.13 7.00
C LEU A 235 8.60 -5.85 6.29
N GLY A 236 8.89 -6.44 5.14
CA GLY A 236 7.90 -7.17 4.34
C GLY A 236 7.63 -8.59 4.85
N ASP A 237 8.39 -9.04 5.85
CA ASP A 237 8.38 -10.38 6.39
C ASP A 237 8.09 -10.42 7.92
N LEU A 238 7.43 -9.40 8.44
CA LEU A 238 7.06 -9.31 9.84
C LEU A 238 5.61 -8.82 9.98
N GLY A 239 4.77 -9.63 10.62
CA GLY A 239 3.37 -9.29 10.88
C GLY A 239 2.66 -10.27 11.80
N GLY A 240 1.34 -10.18 11.87
CA GLY A 240 0.49 -11.04 12.67
C GLY A 240 0.54 -12.51 12.25
N ASP A 241 0.75 -12.80 10.96
CA ASP A 241 0.86 -14.15 10.43
C ASP A 241 2.10 -14.89 11.01
N ASP A 242 3.19 -14.15 11.30
CA ASP A 242 4.39 -14.75 11.92
C ASP A 242 4.14 -15.12 13.38
N VAL A 243 3.27 -14.37 14.06
CA VAL A 243 2.81 -14.74 15.42
C VAL A 243 1.91 -15.98 15.35
N ASP A 244 1.03 -16.11 14.33
CA ASP A 244 0.18 -17.28 14.14
C ASP A 244 1.02 -18.53 13.89
N LEU A 245 2.03 -18.44 13.02
CA LEU A 245 2.99 -19.53 12.77
C LEU A 245 3.77 -19.91 14.03
N LEU A 246 4.16 -18.93 14.84
CA LEU A 246 4.85 -19.18 16.10
C LEU A 246 3.96 -19.94 17.09
N ILE A 247 2.68 -19.54 17.22
CA ILE A 247 1.71 -20.25 18.06
C ILE A 247 1.51 -21.67 17.54
N ALA A 248 1.34 -21.86 16.21
CA ALA A 248 1.20 -23.17 15.60
C ALA A 248 2.41 -24.07 15.88
N THR A 249 3.63 -23.55 15.73
CA THR A 249 4.87 -24.26 16.06
C THR A 249 4.90 -24.69 17.54
N MET A 250 4.51 -23.80 18.46
CA MET A 250 4.45 -24.13 19.89
C MET A 250 3.40 -25.23 20.17
N VAL A 251 2.25 -25.20 19.50
CA VAL A 251 1.20 -26.23 19.59
C VAL A 251 1.71 -27.57 19.11
N LEU A 252 2.31 -27.62 17.91
CA LEU A 252 2.85 -28.81 17.28
C LEU A 252 3.94 -29.47 18.15
N ASN A 253 4.88 -28.64 18.63
CA ASN A 253 5.94 -29.13 19.55
C ASN A 253 5.35 -29.72 20.82
N LYS A 254 4.33 -29.12 21.40
CA LYS A 254 3.70 -29.61 22.62
C LYS A 254 2.88 -30.86 22.38
N ALA A 255 2.25 -30.99 21.21
CA ALA A 255 1.52 -32.18 20.80
C ALA A 255 2.43 -33.33 20.37
N GLY A 256 3.71 -33.06 20.08
CA GLY A 256 4.64 -34.05 19.53
C GLY A 256 4.31 -34.48 18.10
N ILE A 257 3.73 -33.56 17.31
CA ILE A 257 3.30 -33.75 15.90
C ILE A 257 4.22 -32.92 15.00
N ALA A 258 4.74 -33.53 13.93
CA ALA A 258 5.48 -32.79 12.91
C ALA A 258 4.50 -32.09 11.94
N GLU A 259 4.90 -30.95 11.41
CA GLU A 259 4.06 -30.17 10.47
C GLU A 259 3.73 -31.00 9.22
N GLU A 260 4.68 -31.80 8.74
CA GLU A 260 4.55 -32.68 7.57
C GLU A 260 3.50 -33.77 7.76
N ASP A 261 3.13 -34.07 9.02
CA ASP A 261 2.09 -35.05 9.36
C ASP A 261 0.67 -34.47 9.29
N LEU A 262 0.54 -33.15 9.08
CA LEU A 262 -0.75 -32.48 8.91
C LEU A 262 -1.16 -32.48 7.43
N SER A 263 -2.44 -32.74 7.20
CA SER A 263 -3.05 -32.41 5.91
C SER A 263 -3.13 -30.88 5.72
N PRO A 264 -3.19 -30.38 4.48
CA PRO A 264 -3.38 -28.95 4.24
C PRO A 264 -4.58 -28.35 4.97
N ALA A 265 -5.68 -29.09 5.06
CA ALA A 265 -6.89 -28.65 5.77
C ALA A 265 -6.67 -28.57 7.30
N GLU A 266 -5.93 -29.52 7.90
CA GLU A 266 -5.59 -29.48 9.33
C GLU A 266 -4.65 -28.31 9.63
N LEU A 267 -3.70 -28.03 8.75
CA LEU A 267 -2.79 -26.89 8.91
C LEU A 267 -3.55 -25.55 8.79
N ASP A 268 -4.45 -25.43 7.83
CA ASP A 268 -5.29 -24.23 7.67
C ASP A 268 -6.19 -24.01 8.89
N ASP A 269 -6.83 -25.06 9.42
CA ASP A 269 -7.65 -24.99 10.63
C ASP A 269 -6.81 -24.60 11.86
N LEU A 270 -5.61 -25.19 12.02
CA LEU A 270 -4.68 -24.83 13.09
C LEU A 270 -4.29 -23.35 13.02
N LEU A 271 -3.95 -22.83 11.85
CA LEU A 271 -3.59 -21.41 11.66
C LEU A 271 -4.76 -20.48 11.93
N ASP A 272 -5.99 -20.85 11.53
CA ASP A 272 -7.20 -20.07 11.84
C ASP A 272 -7.45 -20.03 13.35
N GLN A 273 -7.34 -21.15 14.07
CA GLN A 273 -7.45 -21.19 15.53
C GLN A 273 -6.36 -20.35 16.21
N CYS A 274 -5.11 -20.38 15.71
CA CYS A 274 -4.01 -19.57 16.24
C CYS A 274 -4.28 -18.09 16.08
N ARG A 275 -4.80 -17.68 14.91
CA ARG A 275 -5.20 -16.30 14.63
C ARG A 275 -6.31 -15.85 15.57
N ASP A 276 -7.38 -16.61 15.67
CA ASP A 276 -8.51 -16.30 16.53
C ASP A 276 -8.07 -16.18 17.99
N ALA A 277 -7.26 -17.12 18.47
CA ALA A 277 -6.72 -17.09 19.82
C ALA A 277 -5.84 -15.85 20.08
N LYS A 278 -4.97 -15.49 19.12
CA LYS A 278 -4.15 -14.26 19.18
C LYS A 278 -4.99 -13.00 19.26
N GLU A 279 -6.02 -12.89 18.41
CA GLU A 279 -6.89 -11.70 18.34
C GLU A 279 -7.76 -11.51 19.60
N HIS A 280 -8.08 -12.60 20.29
CA HIS A 280 -8.82 -12.58 21.55
C HIS A 280 -7.94 -12.39 22.81
N LEU A 281 -6.60 -12.25 22.64
CA LEU A 281 -5.72 -11.98 23.78
C LEU A 281 -5.98 -10.60 24.38
N THR A 282 -6.15 -10.59 25.69
CA THR A 282 -6.25 -9.39 26.52
C THR A 282 -5.05 -9.28 27.48
N PRO A 283 -4.80 -8.13 28.10
CA PRO A 283 -3.75 -8.01 29.11
C PRO A 283 -3.92 -8.96 30.31
N GLN A 284 -5.14 -9.50 30.53
CA GLN A 284 -5.49 -10.40 31.62
C GLN A 284 -5.39 -11.88 31.21
N SER A 285 -5.25 -12.19 29.93
CA SER A 285 -5.15 -13.56 29.41
C SER A 285 -3.91 -14.26 30.00
N ARG A 286 -4.09 -15.49 30.49
CA ARG A 286 -3.01 -16.28 31.08
C ARG A 286 -2.64 -17.51 30.27
N ARG A 287 -3.54 -17.97 29.41
CA ARG A 287 -3.38 -19.16 28.59
C ARG A 287 -4.13 -19.03 27.28
N VAL A 288 -3.62 -19.71 26.26
CA VAL A 288 -4.26 -19.92 24.96
C VAL A 288 -4.64 -21.40 24.89
N LEU A 289 -5.82 -21.70 24.37
CA LEU A 289 -6.31 -23.07 24.13
C LEU A 289 -6.46 -23.24 22.61
N ILE A 290 -5.84 -24.27 22.08
CA ILE A 290 -5.96 -24.70 20.68
C ILE A 290 -6.34 -26.17 20.67
N VAL A 291 -7.26 -26.56 19.80
CA VAL A 291 -7.70 -27.95 19.66
C VAL A 291 -7.07 -28.54 18.40
N LEU A 292 -6.22 -29.55 18.56
CA LEU A 292 -5.57 -30.25 17.46
C LEU A 292 -5.90 -31.76 17.51
N ARG A 293 -6.54 -32.28 16.46
CA ARG A 293 -6.97 -33.69 16.38
C ARG A 293 -7.77 -34.15 17.60
N GLY A 294 -8.62 -33.27 18.12
CA GLY A 294 -9.45 -33.54 19.30
C GLY A 294 -8.71 -33.48 20.65
N GLN A 295 -7.46 -33.03 20.66
CA GLN A 295 -6.68 -32.79 21.87
C GLN A 295 -6.62 -31.32 22.23
N ASP A 296 -6.90 -30.98 23.47
CA ASP A 296 -6.78 -29.63 24.02
C ASP A 296 -5.31 -29.30 24.32
N ILE A 297 -4.71 -28.42 23.57
CA ILE A 297 -3.35 -27.93 23.74
C ILE A 297 -3.40 -26.54 24.40
N VAL A 298 -2.94 -26.46 25.63
CA VAL A 298 -2.94 -25.20 26.42
C VAL A 298 -1.54 -24.61 26.44
N LEU A 299 -1.37 -23.39 25.94
CA LEU A 299 -0.11 -22.62 26.00
C LEU A 299 -0.21 -21.52 27.06
N PRO A 300 0.76 -21.39 27.98
CA PRO A 300 0.86 -20.24 28.87
C PRO A 300 1.16 -18.97 28.06
N VAL A 301 0.43 -17.88 28.31
CA VAL A 301 0.65 -16.59 27.60
C VAL A 301 2.04 -16.01 27.88
N VAL A 302 2.61 -16.31 29.04
CA VAL A 302 3.98 -15.87 29.38
C VAL A 302 5.01 -16.48 28.43
N ASP A 303 4.87 -17.76 28.10
CA ASP A 303 5.78 -18.47 27.18
C ASP A 303 5.58 -17.94 25.74
N LEU A 304 4.33 -17.71 25.35
CA LEU A 304 4.00 -17.08 24.07
C LEU A 304 4.64 -15.69 23.94
N TYR A 305 4.50 -14.84 24.96
CA TYR A 305 5.10 -13.50 24.93
C TYR A 305 6.63 -13.55 24.90
N GLN A 306 7.24 -14.49 25.60
CA GLN A 306 8.68 -14.70 25.53
C GLN A 306 9.12 -15.09 24.10
N ALA A 307 8.38 -15.98 23.45
CA ALA A 307 8.65 -16.39 22.08
C ALA A 307 8.41 -15.27 21.04
N CYS A 308 7.39 -14.42 21.26
CA CYS A 308 7.07 -13.29 20.38
C CYS A 308 7.99 -12.08 20.57
N SER A 309 8.66 -11.94 21.71
CA SER A 309 9.49 -10.76 22.02
C SER A 309 10.54 -10.44 20.95
N PRO A 310 11.27 -11.41 20.37
CA PRO A 310 12.24 -11.13 19.30
C PRO A 310 11.60 -10.53 18.05
N LEU A 311 10.37 -10.91 17.69
CA LEU A 311 9.66 -10.34 16.55
C LEU A 311 9.35 -8.84 16.80
N ILE A 312 8.86 -8.50 18.00
CA ILE A 312 8.55 -7.12 18.34
C ILE A 312 9.84 -6.30 18.49
N GLU A 313 10.91 -6.85 19.08
CA GLU A 313 12.20 -6.15 19.15
C GLU A 313 12.77 -5.85 17.75
N ARG A 314 12.55 -6.72 16.78
CA ARG A 314 12.94 -6.49 15.39
C ARG A 314 12.20 -5.29 14.79
N SER A 315 10.89 -5.14 15.05
CA SER A 315 10.13 -3.95 14.62
C SER A 315 10.62 -2.65 15.30
N LEU A 316 10.95 -2.73 16.59
CA LEU A 316 11.49 -1.59 17.35
C LEU A 316 12.88 -1.18 16.86
N ALA A 317 13.72 -2.13 16.43
CA ALA A 317 15.02 -1.85 15.84
C ALA A 317 14.88 -1.15 14.47
N THR A 318 13.89 -1.56 13.65
CA THR A 318 13.58 -0.93 12.37
C THR A 318 13.07 0.51 12.54
N MET A 319 12.31 0.77 13.60
CA MET A 319 11.80 2.11 13.93
C MET A 319 12.88 3.04 14.51
N ALA A 320 13.91 2.49 15.14
CA ALA A 320 14.90 3.27 15.89
C ALA A 320 15.57 4.42 15.11
N PRO A 321 15.90 4.29 13.80
CA PRO A 321 16.50 5.39 13.02
C PRO A 321 15.60 6.61 12.85
N LEU A 322 14.28 6.47 12.96
CA LEU A 322 13.32 7.57 12.83
C LEU A 322 13.28 8.48 14.05
N VAL A 323 13.92 8.09 15.14
CA VAL A 323 13.92 8.81 16.40
C VAL A 323 15.36 9.14 16.77
N GLY A 324 15.66 10.41 17.04
CA GLY A 324 16.95 10.84 17.56
C GLY A 324 17.29 10.14 18.87
N ARG A 325 18.54 10.23 19.29
CA ARG A 325 19.01 9.69 20.56
C ARG A 325 19.58 10.80 21.44
N LEU A 326 19.26 10.76 22.74
CA LEU A 326 19.90 11.57 23.75
C LEU A 326 21.27 10.98 24.15
N ASP A 327 22.06 11.73 24.91
CA ASP A 327 23.42 11.32 25.35
C ASP A 327 23.42 10.02 26.17
N ASP A 328 22.32 9.69 26.85
CA ASP A 328 22.13 8.45 27.60
C ASP A 328 21.68 7.25 26.75
N GLY A 329 21.54 7.46 25.42
CA GLY A 329 21.09 6.45 24.47
C GLY A 329 19.57 6.25 24.41
N SER A 330 18.78 6.96 25.23
CA SER A 330 17.33 6.93 25.17
C SER A 330 16.79 7.67 23.93
N PRO A 331 15.56 7.37 23.48
CA PRO A 331 14.95 8.07 22.35
C PRO A 331 14.77 9.56 22.65
N ASP A 332 15.16 10.42 21.70
CA ASP A 332 14.83 11.85 21.79
C ASP A 332 13.37 12.06 21.35
N LEU A 333 12.54 12.39 22.31
CA LEU A 333 11.11 12.59 22.09
C LEU A 333 10.71 14.08 22.17
N THR A 334 11.64 14.99 22.06
CA THR A 334 11.41 16.42 22.33
C THR A 334 10.32 16.99 21.41
N ASP A 335 10.33 16.65 20.13
CA ASP A 335 9.41 17.09 19.09
C ASP A 335 8.32 16.06 18.72
N ILE A 336 8.35 14.87 19.34
CA ILE A 336 7.38 13.80 19.09
C ILE A 336 6.08 14.08 19.86
N ALA A 337 4.98 14.30 19.15
CA ALA A 337 3.63 14.47 19.70
C ALA A 337 3.06 13.14 20.21
N GLY A 338 3.29 12.06 19.47
CA GLY A 338 2.83 10.73 19.83
C GLY A 338 3.45 9.63 19.01
N VAL A 339 3.38 8.40 19.53
CA VAL A 339 3.63 7.15 18.83
C VAL A 339 2.28 6.48 18.61
N TYR A 340 1.84 6.39 17.38
CA TYR A 340 0.51 5.92 17.02
C TYR A 340 0.54 4.48 16.53
N LEU A 341 -0.15 3.60 17.27
CA LEU A 341 -0.23 2.17 16.98
C LEU A 341 -1.44 1.88 16.12
N VAL A 342 -1.19 1.35 14.96
CA VAL A 342 -2.18 0.90 13.97
C VAL A 342 -1.82 -0.50 13.47
N GLY A 343 -2.63 -1.05 12.57
CA GLY A 343 -2.50 -2.42 12.12
C GLY A 343 -3.10 -3.44 13.10
N GLY A 344 -3.75 -4.48 12.59
CA GLY A 344 -4.48 -5.46 13.40
C GLY A 344 -3.61 -6.15 14.45
N ALA A 345 -2.37 -6.51 14.09
CA ALA A 345 -1.46 -7.22 14.99
C ALA A 345 -0.88 -6.32 16.11
N SER A 346 -0.95 -4.98 15.99
CA SER A 346 -0.62 -4.06 17.08
C SER A 346 -1.57 -4.23 18.28
N GLY A 347 -2.68 -4.95 18.07
CA GLY A 347 -3.62 -5.37 19.10
C GLY A 347 -3.09 -6.37 20.11
N LEU A 348 -2.05 -7.13 19.76
CA LEU A 348 -1.39 -8.06 20.68
C LEU A 348 -0.91 -7.29 21.93
N PRO A 349 -1.33 -7.63 23.16
CA PRO A 349 -1.02 -6.83 24.36
C PRO A 349 0.47 -6.65 24.65
N LEU A 350 1.31 -7.54 24.12
CA LEU A 350 2.77 -7.43 24.19
C LEU A 350 3.28 -6.15 23.49
N VAL A 351 2.72 -5.81 22.33
CA VAL A 351 3.17 -4.68 21.50
C VAL A 351 3.06 -3.34 22.24
N PRO A 352 1.87 -2.90 22.69
CA PRO A 352 1.78 -1.62 23.42
C PRO A 352 2.54 -1.64 24.75
N ARG A 353 2.79 -2.81 25.35
CA ARG A 353 3.61 -2.93 26.56
C ARG A 353 5.06 -2.57 26.27
N LEU A 354 5.71 -3.22 25.29
CA LEU A 354 7.10 -2.96 24.94
C LEU A 354 7.33 -1.54 24.40
N LEU A 355 6.38 -1.02 23.64
CA LEU A 355 6.44 0.36 23.16
C LEU A 355 6.35 1.36 24.33
N ARG A 356 5.46 1.13 25.32
CA ARG A 356 5.37 2.02 26.51
C ARG A 356 6.60 1.97 27.39
N GLU A 357 7.31 0.86 27.45
CA GLU A 357 8.60 0.76 28.15
C GLU A 357 9.64 1.72 27.54
N ARG A 358 9.62 1.96 26.22
CA ARG A 358 10.55 2.87 25.50
C ARG A 358 10.04 4.30 25.37
N PHE A 359 8.75 4.49 25.06
CA PHE A 359 8.18 5.78 24.67
C PHE A 359 7.21 6.37 25.73
N GLY A 360 6.97 5.64 26.81
CA GLY A 360 6.15 6.07 27.93
C GLY A 360 4.70 6.37 27.55
N ARG A 361 4.19 7.49 28.04
CA ARG A 361 2.79 7.92 27.87
C ARG A 361 2.45 8.43 26.48
N ARG A 362 3.42 8.55 25.57
CA ARG A 362 3.20 9.01 24.19
C ARG A 362 2.67 7.92 23.28
N VAL A 363 2.57 6.68 23.75
CA VAL A 363 2.03 5.57 22.99
C VAL A 363 0.50 5.62 23.01
N HIS A 364 -0.08 5.90 21.85
CA HIS A 364 -1.51 5.96 21.61
C HIS A 364 -1.89 4.81 20.66
N ARG A 365 -2.98 4.14 20.94
CA ARG A 365 -3.53 3.11 20.04
C ARG A 365 -4.74 3.67 19.32
N SER A 366 -4.88 3.38 18.03
CA SER A 366 -6.12 3.63 17.31
C SER A 366 -7.28 2.88 17.97
N PRO A 367 -8.47 3.47 18.06
CA PRO A 367 -9.68 2.73 18.45
C PRO A 367 -10.08 1.69 17.40
N TYR A 368 -9.62 1.85 16.16
CA TYR A 368 -9.88 0.93 15.03
C TYR A 368 -8.55 0.53 14.35
N PRO A 369 -7.66 -0.17 15.06
CA PRO A 369 -6.30 -0.39 14.56
C PRO A 369 -6.24 -1.13 13.24
N GLY A 370 -7.20 -2.02 12.96
CA GLY A 370 -7.30 -2.73 11.69
C GLY A 370 -7.96 -1.93 10.54
N ALA A 371 -8.49 -0.74 10.83
CA ALA A 371 -9.18 0.10 9.83
C ALA A 371 -8.58 1.51 9.72
N SER A 372 -7.57 1.84 10.52
CA SER A 372 -6.96 3.18 10.57
C SER A 372 -6.49 3.65 9.20
N THR A 373 -5.84 2.77 8.45
CA THR A 373 -5.35 3.05 7.10
C THR A 373 -6.52 3.36 6.15
N ALA A 374 -7.57 2.54 6.13
CA ALA A 374 -8.74 2.78 5.28
C ALA A 374 -9.44 4.10 5.63
N ILE A 375 -9.57 4.42 6.94
CA ILE A 375 -10.13 5.69 7.42
C ILE A 375 -9.28 6.86 6.92
N GLY A 376 -7.95 6.78 7.07
CA GLY A 376 -7.03 7.81 6.58
C GLY A 376 -7.07 7.98 5.06
N LEU A 377 -7.22 6.89 4.31
CA LEU A 377 -7.42 6.94 2.85
C LEU A 377 -8.76 7.61 2.48
N ALA A 378 -9.82 7.37 3.24
CA ALA A 378 -11.11 8.03 3.02
C ALA A 378 -11.02 9.54 3.34
N ILE A 379 -10.25 9.96 4.36
CA ILE A 379 -9.93 11.38 4.62
C ILE A 379 -9.20 11.99 3.42
N ALA A 380 -8.20 11.29 2.86
CA ALA A 380 -7.47 11.74 1.68
C ALA A 380 -8.32 11.74 0.40
N ALA A 381 -9.33 10.88 0.31
CA ALA A 381 -10.26 10.84 -0.80
C ALA A 381 -11.29 11.97 -0.75
N ASP A 382 -11.64 12.45 0.45
CA ASP A 382 -12.68 13.47 0.68
C ASP A 382 -12.29 14.82 0.06
N ARG A 383 -13.01 15.21 -1.00
CA ARG A 383 -12.80 16.48 -1.74
C ARG A 383 -13.16 17.72 -0.92
N THR A 384 -13.89 17.53 0.17
CA THR A 384 -14.28 18.62 1.09
C THR A 384 -13.34 18.75 2.28
N SER A 385 -12.37 17.85 2.40
CA SER A 385 -11.36 17.85 3.44
C SER A 385 -10.26 18.87 3.12
N ASP A 386 -9.82 19.61 4.14
CA ASP A 386 -8.66 20.51 4.05
C ASP A 386 -7.32 19.79 4.29
N TYR A 387 -7.34 18.46 4.44
CA TYR A 387 -6.12 17.68 4.66
C TYR A 387 -5.29 17.59 3.39
N ASP A 388 -3.99 17.88 3.51
CA ASP A 388 -2.99 17.75 2.44
C ASP A 388 -1.86 16.85 2.91
N LEU A 389 -1.39 15.99 2.03
CA LEU A 389 -0.27 15.07 2.29
C LEU A 389 0.82 15.27 1.26
N THR A 390 2.01 15.52 1.74
CA THR A 390 3.24 15.37 0.97
C THR A 390 3.91 14.07 1.36
N ASP A 391 3.77 13.05 0.53
CA ASP A 391 4.40 11.74 0.74
C ASP A 391 5.81 11.72 0.14
N ARG A 392 6.67 10.82 0.61
CA ARG A 392 8.02 10.63 0.10
C ARG A 392 8.21 9.22 -0.44
N LEU A 393 9.03 9.10 -1.48
CA LEU A 393 9.53 7.78 -1.87
C LEU A 393 10.43 7.24 -0.76
N SER A 394 10.18 6.01 -0.37
CA SER A 394 10.95 5.33 0.68
C SER A 394 12.19 4.60 0.16
N ARG A 395 12.38 4.55 -1.16
CA ARG A 395 13.50 3.88 -1.82
C ARG A 395 14.23 4.83 -2.77
N GLY A 396 15.56 4.67 -2.85
CA GLY A 396 16.36 5.32 -3.89
C GLY A 396 16.12 4.67 -5.25
N PHE A 397 16.20 5.47 -6.30
CA PHE A 397 16.03 5.04 -7.68
C PHE A 397 17.12 5.64 -8.55
N GLY A 398 17.72 4.83 -9.42
CA GLY A 398 18.77 5.29 -10.32
C GLY A 398 19.08 4.32 -11.45
N VAL A 399 20.12 4.64 -12.20
CA VAL A 399 20.58 3.88 -13.36
C VAL A 399 22.09 3.75 -13.37
N PHE A 400 22.59 2.58 -13.73
CA PHE A 400 24.03 2.42 -13.96
C PHE A 400 24.42 2.98 -15.33
N ARG A 401 25.43 3.86 -15.36
CA ARG A 401 25.94 4.50 -16.56
C ARG A 401 27.41 4.18 -16.79
N GLU A 402 27.80 4.13 -18.05
CA GLU A 402 29.19 4.09 -18.41
C GLU A 402 29.87 5.45 -18.16
N ALA A 403 31.07 5.39 -17.57
CA ALA A 403 31.95 6.51 -17.39
C ALA A 403 33.35 6.18 -17.98
N ASP A 404 34.18 7.21 -18.16
CA ASP A 404 35.55 7.09 -18.64
C ASP A 404 35.67 6.27 -19.95
N GLY A 405 34.77 6.54 -20.91
CA GLY A 405 34.76 5.84 -22.19
C GLY A 405 34.39 4.36 -22.11
N GLY A 406 33.58 3.94 -21.09
CA GLY A 406 33.16 2.56 -20.88
C GLY A 406 34.09 1.74 -19.99
N HIS A 407 35.15 2.35 -19.45
CA HIS A 407 36.07 1.66 -18.55
C HIS A 407 35.54 1.53 -17.11
N ARG A 408 34.52 2.30 -16.74
CA ARG A 408 33.89 2.28 -15.41
C ARG A 408 32.39 2.37 -15.51
N LEU A 409 31.70 1.71 -14.58
CA LEU A 409 30.27 1.91 -14.33
C LEU A 409 30.14 2.81 -13.10
N THR A 410 29.23 3.77 -13.18
CA THR A 410 28.83 4.64 -12.06
C THR A 410 27.34 4.56 -11.87
N PHE A 411 26.89 4.70 -10.64
CA PHE A 411 25.48 4.85 -10.35
C PHE A 411 25.08 6.33 -10.47
N ASP A 412 24.13 6.62 -11.34
CA ASP A 412 23.47 7.93 -11.42
C ASP A 412 22.21 7.87 -10.59
N SER A 413 22.25 8.43 -9.39
CA SER A 413 21.08 8.56 -8.52
C SER A 413 20.12 9.56 -9.14
N ILE A 414 18.98 9.07 -9.60
CA ILE A 414 17.92 9.89 -10.20
C ILE A 414 17.02 10.47 -9.11
N LEU A 415 16.65 9.63 -8.14
CA LEU A 415 15.78 9.99 -7.03
C LEU A 415 16.35 9.36 -5.75
N SER A 416 16.51 10.16 -4.71
CA SER A 416 16.80 9.67 -3.35
C SER A 416 15.59 9.88 -2.44
N PRO A 417 15.45 9.10 -1.37
CA PRO A 417 14.38 9.31 -0.40
C PRO A 417 14.31 10.73 0.16
N GLU A 418 15.45 11.41 0.21
CA GLU A 418 15.58 12.79 0.71
C GLU A 418 15.20 13.85 -0.32
N SER A 419 15.32 13.54 -1.62
CA SER A 419 15.20 14.52 -2.71
C SER A 419 13.80 14.65 -3.29
N VAL A 420 12.88 13.74 -2.97
CA VAL A 420 11.60 13.62 -3.67
C VAL A 420 10.41 13.73 -2.72
N GLN A 421 9.60 14.73 -2.99
CA GLN A 421 8.26 14.89 -2.40
C GLN A 421 7.22 14.57 -3.46
N ALA A 422 6.40 13.54 -3.22
CA ALA A 422 5.20 13.28 -4.01
C ALA A 422 4.03 14.03 -3.36
N SER A 423 3.44 14.98 -4.09
CA SER A 423 2.25 15.72 -3.61
C SER A 423 1.00 15.10 -4.20
N PRO A 424 0.11 14.50 -3.39
CA PRO A 424 -1.24 14.17 -3.83
C PRO A 424 -2.03 15.47 -4.05
N GLY A 425 -2.59 15.66 -5.22
CA GLY A 425 -3.44 16.81 -5.49
C GLY A 425 -3.01 17.71 -6.65
N GLY A 426 -2.24 17.18 -7.62
CA GLY A 426 -2.08 17.82 -8.94
C GLY A 426 -1.04 18.92 -9.02
N ARG A 427 -0.09 19.01 -8.12
CA ARG A 427 1.15 19.73 -8.35
C ARG A 427 2.17 18.75 -8.94
N GLU A 428 2.70 19.08 -10.12
CA GLU A 428 3.74 18.31 -10.79
C GLU A 428 4.85 17.95 -9.80
N GLY A 429 5.04 16.64 -9.58
CA GLY A 429 6.11 16.12 -8.73
C GLY A 429 7.48 16.53 -9.23
N THR A 430 8.50 16.31 -8.43
CA THR A 430 9.88 16.70 -8.72
C THR A 430 10.29 16.26 -10.11
N VAL A 431 10.74 17.23 -10.91
CA VAL A 431 11.24 17.03 -12.26
C VAL A 431 12.76 17.05 -12.21
N LEU A 432 13.38 15.96 -12.63
CA LEU A 432 14.82 15.87 -12.82
C LEU A 432 15.11 15.71 -14.30
N THR A 433 16.06 16.50 -14.81
CA THR A 433 16.52 16.41 -16.20
C THR A 433 17.99 16.00 -16.24
N ARG A 434 18.33 15.08 -17.15
CA ARG A 434 19.71 14.72 -17.49
C ARG A 434 19.94 14.99 -18.98
N GLU A 435 21.08 15.57 -19.33
CA GLU A 435 21.48 15.78 -20.72
C GLU A 435 22.89 15.25 -20.96
N TYR A 436 23.10 14.56 -22.06
CA TYR A 436 24.38 14.02 -22.47
C TYR A 436 24.42 13.72 -23.97
N ASN A 437 25.60 13.45 -24.51
CA ASN A 437 25.74 12.93 -25.86
C ASN A 437 25.77 11.40 -25.82
N ALA A 438 24.93 10.77 -26.65
CA ALA A 438 24.91 9.31 -26.75
C ALA A 438 26.25 8.80 -27.29
N ALA A 439 26.75 7.70 -26.71
CA ALA A 439 28.00 7.06 -27.13
C ALA A 439 27.78 5.76 -27.89
N HIS A 440 26.52 5.38 -28.15
CA HIS A 440 26.14 4.11 -28.79
C HIS A 440 25.01 4.30 -29.81
N ASN A 441 24.74 3.26 -30.61
CA ASN A 441 23.57 3.20 -31.52
C ASN A 441 22.26 3.01 -30.77
N ILE A 442 22.28 2.31 -29.62
CA ILE A 442 21.13 2.01 -28.77
C ILE A 442 21.49 2.32 -27.33
N GLY A 443 20.62 3.02 -26.62
CA GLY A 443 20.66 3.20 -25.18
C GLY A 443 19.97 2.05 -24.49
N TRP A 444 20.68 1.33 -23.62
CA TRP A 444 20.12 0.31 -22.77
C TRP A 444 20.16 0.80 -21.33
N TYR A 445 19.00 1.20 -20.81
CA TYR A 445 18.90 1.75 -19.46
C TYR A 445 18.43 0.66 -18.51
N ARG A 446 19.27 0.33 -17.54
CA ARG A 446 18.99 -0.66 -16.48
C ARG A 446 18.75 0.09 -15.20
N PHE A 447 17.48 0.40 -14.96
CA PHE A 447 17.05 1.06 -13.74
C PHE A 447 17.04 0.09 -12.57
N VAL A 448 17.41 0.59 -11.40
CA VAL A 448 17.38 -0.16 -10.14
C VAL A 448 16.77 0.69 -9.03
N GLU A 449 16.19 0.00 -8.06
CA GLU A 449 15.82 0.55 -6.76
C GLU A 449 16.83 0.10 -5.71
N CYS A 450 17.10 0.94 -4.73
CA CYS A 450 17.92 0.61 -3.57
C CYS A 450 17.26 1.06 -2.28
N ALA A 451 17.65 0.46 -1.16
CA ALA A 451 17.10 0.83 0.13
C ALA A 451 17.42 2.28 0.49
N ASP A 452 18.62 2.75 0.13
CA ASP A 452 19.10 4.10 0.41
C ASP A 452 20.19 4.51 -0.59
N VAL A 453 20.52 5.80 -0.61
CA VAL A 453 21.62 6.38 -1.40
C VAL A 453 22.50 7.18 -0.45
N ASP A 454 23.79 6.90 -0.42
CA ASP A 454 24.71 7.60 0.47
C ASP A 454 25.07 9.03 -0.02
N GLU A 455 25.81 9.76 0.81
CA GLU A 455 26.24 11.14 0.53
C GLU A 455 27.07 11.26 -0.76
N THR A 456 27.66 10.17 -1.25
CA THR A 456 28.43 10.13 -2.49
C THR A 456 27.57 9.81 -3.72
N GLY A 457 26.28 9.51 -3.51
CA GLY A 457 25.34 9.12 -4.56
C GLY A 457 25.38 7.62 -4.89
N GLU A 458 26.10 6.80 -4.11
CA GLU A 458 26.16 5.36 -4.33
C GLU A 458 25.02 4.62 -3.63
N PRO A 459 24.47 3.55 -4.24
CA PRO A 459 23.35 2.81 -3.68
C PRO A 459 23.79 2.01 -2.45
N ARG A 460 22.93 2.00 -1.41
CA ARG A 460 23.13 1.29 -0.15
C ARG A 460 22.02 0.32 0.15
N GLY A 461 22.37 -0.74 0.88
CA GLY A 461 21.43 -1.79 1.29
C GLY A 461 21.05 -2.70 0.13
N GLU A 462 19.81 -3.16 0.13
CA GLU A 462 19.29 -4.05 -0.91
C GLU A 462 19.10 -3.30 -2.23
N ILE A 463 19.66 -3.83 -3.30
CA ILE A 463 19.51 -3.32 -4.66
C ILE A 463 18.65 -4.30 -5.45
N ALA A 464 17.55 -3.83 -6.00
CA ALA A 464 16.64 -4.62 -6.83
C ALA A 464 16.58 -4.05 -8.25
N PRO A 465 16.55 -4.90 -9.28
CA PRO A 465 16.23 -4.45 -10.63
C PRO A 465 14.84 -3.80 -10.65
N TYR A 466 14.73 -2.64 -11.30
CA TYR A 466 13.45 -1.95 -11.43
C TYR A 466 12.84 -2.19 -12.82
N GLN A 467 13.53 -1.77 -13.85
CA GLN A 467 13.13 -1.97 -15.24
C GLN A 467 14.29 -1.76 -16.19
N ASP A 468 14.29 -2.52 -17.28
CA ASP A 468 15.17 -2.28 -18.43
C ASP A 468 14.36 -1.66 -19.58
N ILE A 469 14.83 -0.56 -20.13
CA ILE A 469 14.30 0.03 -21.36
C ILE A 469 15.38 0.17 -22.41
N VAL A 470 14.96 0.13 -23.67
CA VAL A 470 15.83 0.37 -24.82
C VAL A 470 15.33 1.60 -25.57
N PHE A 471 16.28 2.45 -25.99
CA PHE A 471 15.99 3.65 -26.79
C PHE A 471 16.91 3.70 -27.99
N PRO A 472 16.39 3.80 -29.22
CA PRO A 472 17.21 3.87 -30.43
C PRO A 472 17.80 5.27 -30.57
N PHE A 473 19.13 5.37 -30.46
CA PHE A 473 19.83 6.63 -30.73
C PHE A 473 20.04 6.86 -32.24
N GLU A 474 20.13 5.77 -33.03
CA GLU A 474 20.17 5.87 -34.49
C GLU A 474 18.77 5.97 -35.09
N ALA A 475 18.56 6.95 -35.97
CA ALA A 475 17.28 7.19 -36.62
C ALA A 475 16.75 5.96 -37.42
N ALA A 476 17.65 5.17 -37.98
CA ALA A 476 17.31 3.95 -38.73
C ALA A 476 16.67 2.83 -37.86
N LEU A 477 16.84 2.90 -36.53
CA LEU A 477 16.32 1.92 -35.59
C LEU A 477 15.01 2.32 -34.92
N ARG A 478 14.46 3.50 -35.23
CA ARG A 478 13.29 4.07 -34.52
C ARG A 478 11.97 3.36 -34.82
N ASP A 479 11.86 2.73 -35.97
CA ASP A 479 10.67 1.96 -36.38
C ASP A 479 10.73 0.49 -35.92
N VAL A 480 11.85 0.07 -35.30
CA VAL A 480 12.03 -1.27 -34.74
C VAL A 480 11.36 -1.32 -33.37
N ASP A 481 10.62 -2.39 -33.10
CA ASP A 481 10.00 -2.59 -31.79
C ASP A 481 11.03 -2.88 -30.68
N ASP A 482 10.61 -2.70 -29.43
CA ASP A 482 11.52 -2.80 -28.29
C ASP A 482 12.05 -4.23 -28.07
N GLN A 483 11.28 -5.28 -28.42
CA GLN A 483 11.74 -6.67 -28.28
C GLN A 483 12.81 -6.99 -29.33
N GLU A 484 12.61 -6.53 -30.55
CA GLU A 484 13.59 -6.69 -31.61
C GLU A 484 14.84 -5.85 -31.33
N LEU A 485 14.72 -4.58 -30.86
CA LEU A 485 15.84 -3.74 -30.48
C LEU A 485 16.75 -4.40 -29.42
N ARG A 486 16.19 -5.21 -28.52
CA ARG A 486 16.96 -5.95 -27.49
C ARG A 486 17.87 -7.02 -28.09
N THR A 487 17.61 -7.45 -29.33
CA THR A 487 18.44 -8.45 -30.04
C THR A 487 19.60 -7.82 -30.81
N TYR A 488 19.59 -6.51 -31.01
CA TYR A 488 20.64 -5.82 -31.75
C TYR A 488 21.91 -5.67 -30.91
N SER A 489 23.05 -5.72 -31.57
CA SER A 489 24.34 -5.44 -30.92
C SER A 489 24.45 -3.96 -30.56
N VAL A 490 24.83 -3.69 -29.32
CA VAL A 490 25.15 -2.34 -28.89
C VAL A 490 26.54 -1.98 -29.40
N GLU A 491 26.62 -1.00 -30.27
CA GLU A 491 27.85 -0.56 -30.90
C GLU A 491 28.20 0.87 -30.49
N ARG A 492 29.46 1.10 -30.16
CA ARG A 492 29.94 2.43 -29.80
C ARG A 492 30.03 3.34 -31.02
N ARG A 493 29.71 4.62 -30.81
CA ARG A 493 29.79 5.70 -31.81
C ARG A 493 30.69 6.83 -31.29
N GLU A 494 31.53 7.40 -32.16
CA GLU A 494 32.39 8.55 -31.81
C GLU A 494 31.53 9.82 -31.58
N HIS A 495 30.45 9.96 -32.36
CA HIS A 495 29.55 11.09 -32.29
C HIS A 495 28.10 10.57 -32.30
N GLY A 496 27.40 10.78 -31.21
CA GLY A 496 25.99 10.45 -31.09
C GLY A 496 25.12 11.69 -30.88
N PRO A 497 23.80 11.53 -30.95
CA PRO A 497 22.86 12.61 -30.72
C PRO A 497 22.90 13.13 -29.29
N ARG A 498 22.47 14.37 -29.10
CA ARG A 498 22.27 14.94 -27.76
C ARG A 498 20.95 14.47 -27.21
N ILE A 499 20.99 13.77 -26.10
CA ILE A 499 19.83 13.12 -25.45
C ILE A 499 19.47 13.92 -24.21
N GLN A 500 18.17 14.07 -23.99
CA GLN A 500 17.58 14.57 -22.75
C GLN A 500 16.68 13.50 -22.15
N GLU A 501 16.89 13.19 -20.89
CA GLU A 501 15.99 12.40 -20.07
C GLU A 501 15.27 13.33 -19.10
N HIS A 502 13.94 13.23 -19.07
CA HIS A 502 13.08 14.02 -18.21
C HIS A 502 12.28 13.09 -17.30
N TYR A 503 12.57 13.13 -16.00
CA TYR A 503 11.98 12.28 -14.98
C TYR A 503 10.94 13.04 -14.17
N ARG A 504 9.83 12.39 -13.89
CA ARG A 504 8.80 12.89 -12.98
C ARG A 504 8.15 11.76 -12.21
N ILE A 505 7.57 12.07 -11.06
CA ILE A 505 6.74 11.16 -10.28
C ILE A 505 5.29 11.59 -10.45
N ASP A 506 4.41 10.64 -10.77
CA ASP A 506 2.98 10.91 -10.87
C ASP A 506 2.27 10.78 -9.51
N GLU A 507 0.97 11.08 -9.50
CA GLU A 507 0.12 11.04 -8.29
C GLU A 507 0.01 9.64 -7.64
N ALA A 508 0.33 8.59 -8.38
CA ALA A 508 0.40 7.23 -7.88
C ALA A 508 1.80 6.86 -7.31
N GLY A 509 2.76 7.82 -7.33
CA GLY A 509 4.13 7.58 -6.90
C GLY A 509 4.95 6.76 -7.89
N LEU A 510 4.52 6.66 -9.17
CA LEU A 510 5.24 5.96 -10.21
C LEU A 510 6.19 6.90 -10.94
N VAL A 511 7.40 6.40 -11.21
CA VAL A 511 8.41 7.14 -11.96
C VAL A 511 8.11 7.07 -13.45
N ARG A 512 8.04 8.22 -14.11
CA ARG A 512 7.92 8.35 -15.55
C ARG A 512 9.17 8.97 -16.12
N VAL A 513 9.65 8.47 -17.25
CA VAL A 513 10.74 9.07 -17.99
C VAL A 513 10.34 9.36 -19.44
N THR A 514 10.68 10.55 -19.91
CA THR A 514 10.63 10.89 -21.32
C THR A 514 12.06 11.04 -21.80
N ILE A 515 12.45 10.24 -22.78
CA ILE A 515 13.78 10.32 -23.42
C ILE A 515 13.60 10.98 -24.76
N THR A 516 14.36 12.04 -25.01
CA THR A 516 14.25 12.87 -26.21
C THR A 516 15.62 13.03 -26.87
N ASP A 517 15.70 12.76 -28.15
CA ASP A 517 16.81 13.19 -29.00
C ASP A 517 16.61 14.68 -29.33
N LEU A 518 17.44 15.53 -28.76
CA LEU A 518 17.38 16.98 -28.96
C LEU A 518 17.84 17.41 -30.36
N THR A 519 18.42 16.52 -31.16
CA THR A 519 18.89 16.83 -32.50
C THR A 519 17.74 17.00 -33.48
N ASP A 520 16.68 16.19 -33.34
CA ASP A 520 15.52 16.19 -34.23
C ASP A 520 14.16 16.11 -33.53
N GLY A 521 14.14 16.04 -32.18
CA GLY A 521 12.92 16.04 -31.37
C GLY A 521 12.24 14.69 -31.24
N TYR A 522 12.84 13.59 -31.70
CA TYR A 522 12.30 12.26 -31.50
C TYR A 522 12.25 11.91 -30.01
N SER A 523 11.09 11.42 -29.51
CA SER A 523 10.94 11.12 -28.09
C SER A 523 10.09 9.87 -27.86
N ARG A 524 10.41 9.15 -26.78
CA ARG A 524 9.59 8.06 -26.23
C ARG A 524 9.32 8.30 -24.74
N ARG A 525 8.13 7.88 -24.29
CA ARG A 525 7.70 7.97 -22.89
C ARG A 525 7.57 6.58 -22.31
N TYR A 526 8.07 6.41 -21.09
CA TYR A 526 8.01 5.15 -20.35
C TYR A 526 7.43 5.40 -18.98
N VAL A 527 6.57 4.48 -18.52
CA VAL A 527 6.19 4.36 -17.12
C VAL A 527 7.10 3.30 -16.54
N LEU A 528 7.92 3.66 -15.58
CA LEU A 528 8.87 2.74 -14.99
C LEU A 528 8.22 1.88 -13.91
N GLY A 529 8.67 0.62 -13.79
CA GLY A 529 8.11 -0.39 -12.90
C GLY A 529 7.48 -1.58 -13.64
N GLN A 530 7.24 -1.46 -14.95
CA GLN A 530 6.85 -2.60 -15.78
C GLN A 530 8.10 -3.40 -16.13
N ARG A 531 8.27 -4.57 -15.50
CA ARG A 531 9.29 -5.52 -15.95
C ARG A 531 8.76 -6.22 -17.20
N THR A 532 9.43 -6.02 -18.31
CA THR A 532 9.28 -6.89 -19.50
C THR A 532 9.90 -8.24 -19.17
N GLU A 533 9.20 -9.31 -19.52
CA GLU A 533 9.66 -10.70 -19.42
C GLU A 533 10.94 -10.96 -20.19
#